data_91037797c9befdfde08129ac20492898
#
_entry.id   91037797c9befdfde08129ac20492898
#
_cell.length_a   1.000
_cell.length_b   1.000
_cell.length_c   1.000
_cell.angle_alpha   90.00
_cell.angle_beta   90.00
_cell.angle_gamma   90.00
#
_symmetry.space_group_name_H-M   'P 1'
#
loop_
_entity.id
_entity.type
_entity.pdbx_description
1 polymer ?
#
loop_
_entity_poly.entity_id
_entity_poly.type
_entity_poly.pdbx_seq_one_letter_code
_entity_poly.pdbx_strand_id
1 'polypeptide(L)'
;MSEAADNLLVVEKLEVRYGAVQVLWGISFAVAKGKVTCIIGSNGAGKTTTLNAIAGVLPIKGGRVFLGGKDITFLPARERVRNHVCLVPEGRQLWPGMSVEENLLMGCFLPAFRSKAQAGLTRIYELFPRLKERRRQLAGTLSGGEQQMCAVGRGLMSEPQILMLDEPTLGLAPKLVDEIFRLITNIAAQGVTILLVGENVNYALQVSHYGYVMETGRITLEGPSATLFNNDHVRRAYLGVTPEQSLPEHLPSNPPAGA
;
A
#
# COMPACT_ATOMS: atom_id res chain seq x y z
N MET A 1 -25.35 5.18 -8.47
CA MET A 1 -25.46 5.44 -7.03
C MET A 1 -25.62 4.12 -6.27
N SER A 2 -24.59 3.24 -6.29
CA SER A 2 -24.64 1.93 -5.60
C SER A 2 -23.28 1.45 -5.04
N GLU A 3 -22.21 2.27 -5.05
CA GLU A 3 -20.88 1.84 -4.59
C GLU A 3 -20.48 2.37 -3.19
N ALA A 4 -21.32 3.18 -2.55
CA ALA A 4 -20.98 3.76 -1.24
C ALA A 4 -21.09 2.76 -0.07
N ALA A 5 -21.68 1.58 -0.27
CA ALA A 5 -22.02 0.65 0.82
C ALA A 5 -20.87 -0.28 1.24
N ASP A 6 -19.75 -0.34 0.52
CA ASP A 6 -18.69 -1.33 0.77
C ASP A 6 -17.29 -0.71 1.04
N ASN A 7 -17.21 0.59 1.31
CA ASN A 7 -15.95 1.26 1.62
C ASN A 7 -15.57 1.05 3.09
N LEU A 8 -14.39 0.45 3.33
CA LEU A 8 -13.85 0.29 4.67
C LEU A 8 -13.23 1.60 5.19
N LEU A 9 -12.42 2.27 4.36
CA LEU A 9 -11.80 3.55 4.70
C LEU A 9 -12.38 4.64 3.80
N VAL A 10 -12.78 5.77 4.40
CA VAL A 10 -13.21 6.96 3.68
C VAL A 10 -12.42 8.15 4.22
N VAL A 11 -11.80 8.89 3.34
CA VAL A 11 -11.05 10.12 3.63
C VAL A 11 -11.74 11.28 2.94
N GLU A 12 -12.08 12.32 3.71
CA GLU A 12 -12.81 13.50 3.23
C GLU A 12 -12.01 14.76 3.49
N LYS A 13 -11.66 15.48 2.41
CA LYS A 13 -11.00 16.79 2.42
C LYS A 13 -9.80 16.86 3.38
N LEU A 14 -8.98 15.81 3.41
CA LEU A 14 -7.84 15.69 4.32
C LEU A 14 -6.79 16.76 4.05
N GLU A 15 -6.48 17.55 5.07
CA GLU A 15 -5.43 18.58 5.06
C GLU A 15 -4.37 18.27 6.10
N VAL A 16 -3.10 18.34 5.68
CA VAL A 16 -1.93 18.13 6.55
C VAL A 16 -0.88 19.18 6.29
N ARG A 17 -0.23 19.64 7.37
CA ARG A 17 0.86 20.62 7.32
C ARG A 17 2.04 20.17 8.18
N TYR A 18 3.25 20.46 7.74
CA TYR A 18 4.49 20.41 8.53
C TYR A 18 4.88 21.84 8.91
N GLY A 19 4.59 22.25 10.14
CA GLY A 19 4.72 23.65 10.54
C GLY A 19 3.85 24.57 9.69
N ALA A 20 4.48 25.50 8.97
CA ALA A 20 3.82 26.42 8.06
C ALA A 20 3.58 25.85 6.65
N VAL A 21 4.24 24.73 6.28
CA VAL A 21 4.19 24.17 4.92
C VAL A 21 3.00 23.22 4.80
N GLN A 22 2.05 23.54 3.94
CA GLN A 22 0.94 22.65 3.61
C GLN A 22 1.40 21.60 2.60
N VAL A 23 1.10 20.33 2.87
CA VAL A 23 1.48 19.19 2.02
C VAL A 23 0.25 18.52 1.42
N LEU A 24 -0.85 18.37 2.17
CA LEU A 24 -2.11 17.85 1.63
C LEU A 24 -3.15 18.96 1.59
N TRP A 25 -3.82 19.07 0.43
CA TRP A 25 -4.70 20.17 0.08
C TRP A 25 -6.16 19.72 -0.09
N GLY A 26 -6.73 19.11 0.96
CA GLY A 26 -8.12 18.69 0.95
C GLY A 26 -8.38 17.46 0.09
N ILE A 27 -7.52 16.44 0.15
CA ILE A 27 -7.71 15.21 -0.60
C ILE A 27 -8.89 14.38 -0.09
N SER A 28 -9.62 13.77 -1.01
CA SER A 28 -10.73 12.87 -0.70
C SER A 28 -10.58 11.59 -1.50
N PHE A 29 -10.75 10.43 -0.84
CA PHE A 29 -10.70 9.12 -1.49
C PHE A 29 -11.33 8.05 -0.60
N ALA A 30 -11.58 6.87 -1.18
CA ALA A 30 -12.13 5.72 -0.47
C ALA A 30 -11.37 4.43 -0.80
N VAL A 31 -11.40 3.49 0.14
CA VAL A 31 -10.79 2.16 -0.02
C VAL A 31 -11.87 1.12 0.23
N ALA A 32 -12.19 0.35 -0.81
CA ALA A 32 -13.19 -0.71 -0.74
C ALA A 32 -12.70 -1.88 0.13
N LYS A 33 -13.62 -2.44 0.91
CA LYS A 33 -13.34 -3.55 1.83
C LYS A 33 -12.83 -4.79 1.08
N GLY A 34 -11.76 -5.42 1.59
CA GLY A 34 -11.18 -6.63 1.01
C GLY A 34 -10.53 -6.43 -0.36
N LYS A 35 -10.29 -5.18 -0.78
CA LYS A 35 -9.68 -4.84 -2.05
C LYS A 35 -8.30 -4.21 -1.86
N VAL A 36 -7.51 -4.22 -2.92
CA VAL A 36 -6.27 -3.44 -3.01
C VAL A 36 -6.59 -2.13 -3.71
N THR A 37 -6.28 -1.02 -3.07
CA THR A 37 -6.34 0.32 -3.65
C THR A 37 -4.92 0.90 -3.65
N CYS A 38 -4.50 1.57 -4.72
CA CYS A 38 -3.21 2.24 -4.75
C CYS A 38 -3.35 3.77 -4.85
N ILE A 39 -2.36 4.46 -4.25
CA ILE A 39 -2.10 5.88 -4.51
C ILE A 39 -0.73 5.95 -5.16
N ILE A 40 -0.68 6.40 -6.40
CA ILE A 40 0.52 6.54 -7.21
C ILE A 40 0.86 8.02 -7.40
N GLY A 41 2.12 8.32 -7.63
CA GLY A 41 2.59 9.69 -7.87
C GLY A 41 4.10 9.79 -7.63
N SER A 42 4.68 10.91 -8.07
CA SER A 42 6.10 11.18 -7.91
C SER A 42 6.52 11.34 -6.44
N ASN A 43 7.83 11.35 -6.18
CA ASN A 43 8.38 11.68 -4.87
C ASN A 43 7.96 13.11 -4.48
N GLY A 44 7.59 13.25 -3.20
CA GLY A 44 7.09 14.53 -2.69
C GLY A 44 5.62 14.82 -3.00
N ALA A 45 4.88 13.94 -3.72
CA ALA A 45 3.46 14.14 -4.02
C ALA A 45 2.55 14.16 -2.79
N GLY A 46 3.01 13.64 -1.63
CA GLY A 46 2.22 13.59 -0.39
C GLY A 46 1.75 12.18 0.00
N LYS A 47 2.19 11.13 -0.70
CA LYS A 47 1.77 9.73 -0.47
C LYS A 47 2.02 9.26 0.96
N THR A 48 3.27 9.28 1.41
CA THR A 48 3.68 8.93 2.79
C THR A 48 2.98 9.81 3.83
N THR A 49 2.82 11.10 3.56
CA THR A 49 2.09 12.03 4.43
C THR A 49 0.65 11.60 4.61
N THR A 50 -0.01 11.15 3.54
CA THR A 50 -1.39 10.62 3.58
C THR A 50 -1.48 9.40 4.50
N LEU A 51 -0.59 8.41 4.33
CA LEU A 51 -0.58 7.22 5.18
C LEU A 51 -0.30 7.56 6.66
N ASN A 52 0.68 8.43 6.93
CA ASN A 52 1.01 8.85 8.28
C ASN A 52 -0.16 9.61 8.95
N ALA A 53 -0.90 10.42 8.22
CA ALA A 53 -2.10 11.08 8.72
C ALA A 53 -3.20 10.06 9.06
N ILE A 54 -3.46 9.08 8.19
CA ILE A 54 -4.43 8.00 8.44
C ILE A 54 -3.99 7.10 9.60
N ALA A 55 -2.71 6.83 9.76
CA ALA A 55 -2.16 6.06 10.89
C ALA A 55 -2.17 6.83 12.22
N GLY A 56 -2.41 8.15 12.20
CA GLY A 56 -2.38 9.00 13.41
C GLY A 56 -0.98 9.34 13.88
N VAL A 57 0.03 9.17 13.02
CA VAL A 57 1.41 9.59 13.26
C VAL A 57 1.56 11.10 13.03
N LEU A 58 0.81 11.65 12.07
CA LEU A 58 0.77 13.08 11.80
C LEU A 58 -0.60 13.68 12.17
N PRO A 59 -0.61 14.90 12.75
CA PRO A 59 -1.85 15.58 13.07
C PRO A 59 -2.59 16.04 11.81
N ILE A 60 -3.88 15.76 11.74
CA ILE A 60 -4.80 16.25 10.73
C ILE A 60 -5.16 17.70 11.06
N LYS A 61 -5.12 18.60 10.07
CA LYS A 61 -5.48 20.02 10.20
C LYS A 61 -6.86 20.34 9.67
N GLY A 62 -7.35 19.57 8.71
CA GLY A 62 -8.70 19.69 8.14
C GLY A 62 -9.16 18.36 7.55
N GLY A 63 -10.45 18.23 7.36
CA GLY A 63 -11.07 17.02 6.84
C GLY A 63 -11.34 15.95 7.88
N ARG A 64 -11.73 14.75 7.41
CA ARG A 64 -12.10 13.61 8.26
C ARG A 64 -11.61 12.30 7.69
N VAL A 65 -11.45 11.32 8.59
CA VAL A 65 -11.10 9.93 8.26
C VAL A 65 -12.06 9.00 8.98
N PHE A 66 -12.74 8.15 8.20
CA PHE A 66 -13.69 7.15 8.70
C PHE A 66 -13.18 5.74 8.40
N LEU A 67 -13.33 4.84 9.36
CA LEU A 67 -13.06 3.41 9.21
C LEU A 67 -14.33 2.61 9.55
N GLY A 68 -14.88 1.90 8.58
CA GLY A 68 -16.13 1.16 8.76
C GLY A 68 -17.28 2.06 9.23
N GLY A 69 -17.33 3.31 8.75
CA GLY A 69 -18.31 4.33 9.16
C GLY A 69 -18.00 5.04 10.49
N LYS A 70 -16.98 4.58 11.25
CA LYS A 70 -16.56 5.22 12.50
C LYS A 70 -15.57 6.34 12.23
N ASP A 71 -15.82 7.53 12.76
CA ASP A 71 -14.85 8.64 12.71
C ASP A 71 -13.63 8.33 13.58
N ILE A 72 -12.45 8.27 12.94
CA ILE A 72 -11.17 8.04 13.59
C ILE A 72 -10.23 9.24 13.47
N THR A 73 -10.71 10.39 13.01
CA THR A 73 -9.93 11.57 12.63
C THR A 73 -8.94 12.01 13.71
N PHE A 74 -9.41 12.07 14.94
CA PHE A 74 -8.59 12.57 16.06
C PHE A 74 -8.14 11.48 17.03
N LEU A 75 -8.34 10.20 16.69
CA LEU A 75 -7.82 9.11 17.50
C LEU A 75 -6.28 9.09 17.39
N PRO A 76 -5.56 8.94 18.52
CA PRO A 76 -4.11 8.77 18.49
C PRO A 76 -3.73 7.43 17.82
N ALA A 77 -2.49 7.31 17.32
CA ALA A 77 -2.01 6.13 16.59
C ALA A 77 -2.30 4.81 17.32
N ARG A 78 -2.09 4.77 18.64
CA ARG A 78 -2.37 3.58 19.46
C ARG A 78 -3.83 3.12 19.35
N GLU A 79 -4.78 4.06 19.36
CA GLU A 79 -6.20 3.73 19.26
C GLU A 79 -6.59 3.33 17.82
N ARG A 80 -5.92 3.89 16.80
CA ARG A 80 -6.11 3.45 15.42
C ARG A 80 -5.63 2.02 15.22
N VAL A 81 -4.49 1.64 15.80
CA VAL A 81 -4.03 0.24 15.80
C VAL A 81 -5.04 -0.66 16.51
N ARG A 82 -5.64 -0.25 17.65
CA ARG A 82 -6.72 -0.99 18.32
C ARG A 82 -7.98 -1.14 17.45
N ASN A 83 -8.24 -0.19 16.57
CA ASN A 83 -9.29 -0.26 15.56
C ASN A 83 -8.81 -0.95 14.26
N HIS A 84 -7.73 -1.75 14.34
CA HIS A 84 -7.22 -2.57 13.23
C HIS A 84 -6.72 -1.79 12.02
N VAL A 85 -6.21 -0.57 12.21
CA VAL A 85 -5.45 0.18 11.20
C VAL A 85 -3.97 -0.10 11.40
N CYS A 86 -3.29 -0.62 10.39
CA CYS A 86 -1.86 -0.90 10.45
C CYS A 86 -1.12 -0.22 9.30
N LEU A 87 0.01 0.42 9.63
CA LEU A 87 0.95 0.99 8.67
C LEU A 87 2.27 0.21 8.71
N VAL A 88 2.71 -0.28 7.57
CA VAL A 88 4.08 -0.72 7.31
C VAL A 88 4.78 0.44 6.61
N PRO A 89 5.64 1.18 7.32
CA PRO A 89 6.28 2.37 6.78
C PRO A 89 7.40 2.03 5.80
N GLU A 90 7.80 3.01 5.02
CA GLU A 90 9.01 2.96 4.20
C GLU A 90 10.25 2.60 5.04
N GLY A 91 11.20 1.91 4.46
CA GLY A 91 12.46 1.54 5.12
C GLY A 91 12.33 0.40 6.12
N ARG A 92 11.20 -0.36 6.12
CA ARG A 92 10.96 -1.59 6.89
C ARG A 92 10.92 -1.39 8.41
N GLN A 93 11.76 -0.51 8.95
CA GLN A 93 11.87 -0.12 10.36
C GLN A 93 11.83 -1.32 11.33
N LEU A 94 12.64 -2.34 11.04
CA LEU A 94 12.86 -3.46 11.93
C LEU A 94 13.81 -3.07 13.06
N TRP A 95 13.74 -3.78 14.18
CA TRP A 95 14.74 -3.74 15.23
C TRP A 95 15.89 -4.70 14.87
N PRO A 96 17.03 -4.22 14.38
CA PRO A 96 18.08 -5.06 13.80
C PRO A 96 18.74 -6.00 14.80
N GLY A 97 18.78 -5.62 16.09
CA GLY A 97 19.31 -6.42 17.19
C GLY A 97 18.33 -7.41 17.79
N MET A 98 17.09 -7.47 17.30
CA MET A 98 16.08 -8.46 17.68
C MET A 98 16.00 -9.55 16.62
N SER A 99 15.63 -10.76 17.02
CA SER A 99 15.35 -11.87 16.11
C SER A 99 14.13 -11.58 15.23
N VAL A 100 13.94 -12.37 14.18
CA VAL A 100 12.73 -12.34 13.33
C VAL A 100 11.48 -12.54 14.17
N GLU A 101 11.47 -13.55 15.05
CA GLU A 101 10.33 -13.86 15.91
C GLU A 101 9.99 -12.71 16.86
N GLU A 102 10.99 -12.12 17.50
CA GLU A 102 10.80 -10.95 18.37
C GLU A 102 10.25 -9.74 17.59
N ASN A 103 10.78 -9.47 16.38
CA ASN A 103 10.22 -8.43 15.51
C ASN A 103 8.75 -8.68 15.17
N LEU A 104 8.37 -9.92 14.85
CA LEU A 104 6.98 -10.28 14.59
C LEU A 104 6.11 -10.06 15.83
N LEU A 105 6.56 -10.52 17.00
CA LEU A 105 5.84 -10.37 18.27
C LEU A 105 5.59 -8.90 18.67
N MET A 106 6.46 -7.96 18.23
CA MET A 106 6.21 -6.54 18.43
C MET A 106 4.92 -6.05 17.76
N GLY A 107 4.44 -6.74 16.70
CA GLY A 107 3.12 -6.46 16.12
C GLY A 107 1.95 -6.73 17.06
N CYS A 108 2.15 -7.59 18.09
CA CYS A 108 1.18 -7.88 19.14
C CYS A 108 1.47 -7.14 20.45
N PHE A 109 2.25 -6.06 20.44
CA PHE A 109 2.64 -5.33 21.65
C PHE A 109 1.45 -4.83 22.46
N LEU A 110 0.35 -4.43 21.83
CA LEU A 110 -0.85 -4.00 22.53
C LEU A 110 -1.51 -5.18 23.26
N PRO A 111 -1.94 -5.00 24.51
CA PRO A 111 -2.57 -6.08 25.29
C PRO A 111 -3.73 -6.79 24.60
N ALA A 112 -4.51 -6.05 23.79
CA ALA A 112 -5.64 -6.59 23.03
C ALA A 112 -5.24 -7.69 22.02
N PHE A 113 -3.98 -7.74 21.58
CA PHE A 113 -3.49 -8.72 20.60
C PHE A 113 -2.61 -9.82 21.19
N ARG A 114 -2.14 -9.65 22.44
CA ARG A 114 -1.17 -10.59 23.06
C ARG A 114 -1.70 -12.02 23.18
N SER A 115 -2.97 -12.20 23.50
CA SER A 115 -3.57 -13.52 23.63
C SER A 115 -3.57 -14.33 22.33
N LYS A 116 -3.46 -13.64 21.18
CA LYS A 116 -3.45 -14.24 19.83
C LYS A 116 -2.05 -14.36 19.24
N ALA A 117 -0.99 -13.97 19.96
CA ALA A 117 0.37 -13.89 19.44
C ALA A 117 0.85 -15.23 18.86
N GLN A 118 0.59 -16.36 19.54
CA GLN A 118 1.03 -17.67 19.05
C GLN A 118 0.29 -18.12 17.79
N ALA A 119 -1.02 -17.90 17.73
CA ALA A 119 -1.82 -18.17 16.52
C ALA A 119 -1.40 -17.25 15.36
N GLY A 120 -1.11 -15.99 15.67
CA GLY A 120 -0.56 -15.03 14.72
C GLY A 120 0.77 -15.49 14.12
N LEU A 121 1.73 -15.92 14.97
CA LEU A 121 3.02 -16.46 14.50
C LEU A 121 2.83 -17.67 13.58
N THR A 122 1.94 -18.60 13.93
CA THR A 122 1.66 -19.76 13.09
C THR A 122 1.20 -19.33 11.71
N ARG A 123 0.21 -18.44 11.62
CA ARG A 123 -0.30 -17.89 10.36
C ARG A 123 0.80 -17.15 9.57
N ILE A 124 1.63 -16.34 10.23
CA ILE A 124 2.72 -15.64 9.56
C ILE A 124 3.76 -16.63 9.00
N TYR A 125 4.07 -17.69 9.71
CA TYR A 125 5.02 -18.70 9.24
C TYR A 125 4.47 -19.58 8.11
N GLU A 126 3.15 -19.75 8.02
CA GLU A 126 2.51 -20.37 6.86
C GLU A 126 2.59 -19.45 5.62
N LEU A 127 2.37 -18.15 5.82
CA LEU A 127 2.46 -17.15 4.75
C LEU A 127 3.91 -16.88 4.31
N PHE A 128 4.86 -16.96 5.24
CA PHE A 128 6.28 -16.71 5.03
C PHE A 128 7.15 -17.85 5.58
N PRO A 129 7.25 -19.02 4.90
CA PRO A 129 8.03 -20.16 5.39
C PRO A 129 9.50 -19.82 5.68
N ARG A 130 10.11 -18.92 4.88
CA ARG A 130 11.49 -18.46 5.10
C ARG A 130 11.68 -17.74 6.43
N LEU A 131 10.68 -17.00 6.91
CA LEU A 131 10.76 -16.36 8.23
C LEU A 131 10.71 -17.39 9.36
N LYS A 132 9.98 -18.49 9.18
CA LYS A 132 9.97 -19.62 10.12
C LYS A 132 11.35 -20.27 10.24
N GLU A 133 11.99 -20.55 9.10
CA GLU A 133 13.32 -21.13 9.06
C GLU A 133 14.35 -20.25 9.78
N ARG A 134 14.20 -18.93 9.66
CA ARG A 134 15.11 -17.92 10.18
C ARG A 134 14.61 -17.26 11.47
N ARG A 135 13.62 -17.83 12.17
CA ARG A 135 12.93 -17.16 13.28
C ARG A 135 13.86 -16.69 14.41
N ARG A 136 14.99 -17.37 14.61
CA ARG A 136 16.00 -17.02 15.63
C ARG A 136 17.13 -16.13 15.10
N GLN A 137 17.17 -15.88 13.79
CA GLN A 137 18.17 -15.01 13.16
C GLN A 137 17.89 -13.56 13.48
N LEU A 138 18.93 -12.75 13.70
CA LEU A 138 18.79 -11.31 13.90
C LEU A 138 18.26 -10.62 12.63
N ALA A 139 17.25 -9.78 12.77
CA ALA A 139 16.58 -9.16 11.64
C ALA A 139 17.53 -8.26 10.80
N GLY A 140 18.54 -7.67 11.44
CA GLY A 140 19.55 -6.89 10.73
C GLY A 140 20.42 -7.67 9.75
N THR A 141 20.47 -9.01 9.88
CA THR A 141 21.29 -9.91 9.00
C THR A 141 20.49 -10.53 7.87
N LEU A 142 19.19 -10.25 7.77
CA LEU A 142 18.33 -10.72 6.70
C LEU A 142 18.61 -9.98 5.38
N SER A 143 18.34 -10.63 4.26
CA SER A 143 18.28 -9.96 2.95
C SER A 143 17.19 -8.90 2.91
N GLY A 144 17.31 -7.93 2.00
CA GLY A 144 16.31 -6.86 1.87
C GLY A 144 14.88 -7.35 1.69
N GLY A 145 14.66 -8.41 0.90
CA GLY A 145 13.34 -9.01 0.72
C GLY A 145 12.82 -9.71 1.98
N GLU A 146 13.68 -10.45 2.69
CA GLU A 146 13.31 -11.10 3.95
C GLU A 146 12.97 -10.06 5.04
N GLN A 147 13.72 -8.94 5.08
CA GLN A 147 13.40 -7.82 5.96
C GLN A 147 12.03 -7.23 5.63
N GLN A 148 11.70 -7.07 4.34
CA GLN A 148 10.40 -6.56 3.91
C GLN A 148 9.27 -7.53 4.29
N MET A 149 9.46 -8.84 4.07
CA MET A 149 8.52 -9.87 4.52
C MET A 149 8.32 -9.84 6.04
N CYS A 150 9.39 -9.64 6.81
CA CYS A 150 9.32 -9.52 8.26
C CYS A 150 8.54 -8.25 8.69
N ALA A 151 8.74 -7.11 8.02
CA ALA A 151 8.00 -5.88 8.29
C ALA A 151 6.51 -6.02 8.00
N VAL A 152 6.14 -6.62 6.85
CA VAL A 152 4.74 -6.93 6.51
C VAL A 152 4.16 -7.94 7.49
N GLY A 153 4.89 -9.02 7.79
CA GLY A 153 4.49 -10.02 8.77
C GLY A 153 4.21 -9.42 10.14
N ARG A 154 5.08 -8.53 10.62
CA ARG A 154 4.87 -7.77 11.86
C ARG A 154 3.58 -6.96 11.82
N GLY A 155 3.28 -6.30 10.71
CA GLY A 155 2.03 -5.57 10.53
C GLY A 155 0.81 -6.48 10.63
N LEU A 156 0.85 -7.65 9.99
CA LEU A 156 -0.23 -8.64 10.00
C LEU A 156 -0.49 -9.27 11.37
N MET A 157 0.51 -9.28 12.28
CA MET A 157 0.34 -9.77 13.65
C MET A 157 -0.72 -8.99 14.46
N SER A 158 -1.02 -7.74 14.09
CA SER A 158 -2.09 -6.94 14.70
C SER A 158 -3.49 -7.26 14.14
N GLU A 159 -3.63 -8.27 13.27
CA GLU A 159 -4.88 -8.65 12.59
C GLU A 159 -5.61 -7.43 11.97
N PRO A 160 -4.94 -6.68 11.07
CA PRO A 160 -5.51 -5.44 10.55
C PRO A 160 -6.73 -5.68 9.67
N GLN A 161 -7.75 -4.80 9.78
CA GLN A 161 -8.81 -4.68 8.78
C GLN A 161 -8.29 -3.94 7.55
N ILE A 162 -7.40 -2.96 7.76
CA ILE A 162 -6.68 -2.27 6.69
C ILE A 162 -5.17 -2.28 6.96
N LEU A 163 -4.42 -2.79 5.99
CA LEU A 163 -2.97 -2.78 5.95
C LEU A 163 -2.52 -1.71 4.95
N MET A 164 -1.84 -0.69 5.44
CA MET A 164 -1.27 0.36 4.63
C MET A 164 0.22 0.06 4.40
N LEU A 165 0.66 0.08 3.14
CA LEU A 165 2.03 -0.23 2.73
C LEU A 165 2.65 0.99 2.05
N ASP A 166 3.73 1.49 2.63
CA ASP A 166 4.47 2.64 2.12
C ASP A 166 5.72 2.17 1.39
N GLU A 167 5.77 2.36 0.07
CA GLU A 167 6.88 1.97 -0.81
C GLU A 167 7.43 0.55 -0.54
N PRO A 168 6.58 -0.50 -0.54
CA PRO A 168 6.99 -1.82 -0.03
C PRO A 168 8.07 -2.52 -0.87
N THR A 169 8.38 -2.01 -2.04
CA THR A 169 9.37 -2.58 -2.96
C THR A 169 10.61 -1.74 -3.16
N LEU A 170 10.71 -0.60 -2.46
CA LEU A 170 11.84 0.31 -2.59
C LEU A 170 13.17 -0.38 -2.25
N GLY A 171 14.14 -0.28 -3.17
CA GLY A 171 15.49 -0.85 -2.99
C GLY A 171 15.55 -2.39 -3.05
N LEU A 172 14.51 -3.05 -3.62
CA LEU A 172 14.52 -4.48 -3.84
C LEU A 172 14.93 -4.84 -5.27
N ALA A 173 15.58 -6.00 -5.42
CA ALA A 173 15.85 -6.57 -6.73
C ALA A 173 14.54 -6.98 -7.44
N PRO A 174 14.46 -6.94 -8.79
CA PRO A 174 13.22 -7.17 -9.54
C PRO A 174 12.49 -8.47 -9.17
N LYS A 175 13.22 -9.57 -8.97
CA LYS A 175 12.62 -10.84 -8.55
C LYS A 175 11.90 -10.77 -7.20
N LEU A 176 12.44 -9.97 -6.26
CA LEU A 176 11.83 -9.78 -4.95
C LEU A 176 10.61 -8.84 -5.02
N VAL A 177 10.61 -7.90 -5.95
CA VAL A 177 9.45 -7.05 -6.25
C VAL A 177 8.26 -7.92 -6.63
N ASP A 178 8.43 -8.87 -7.56
CA ASP A 178 7.38 -9.82 -7.95
C ASP A 178 6.86 -10.64 -6.75
N GLU A 179 7.77 -11.11 -5.88
CA GLU A 179 7.40 -11.86 -4.67
C GLU A 179 6.54 -11.01 -3.72
N ILE A 180 6.90 -9.74 -3.49
CA ILE A 180 6.14 -8.84 -2.62
C ILE A 180 4.75 -8.53 -3.21
N PHE A 181 4.63 -8.31 -4.50
CA PHE A 181 3.32 -8.05 -5.10
C PHE A 181 2.41 -9.27 -5.12
N ARG A 182 2.94 -10.48 -5.37
CA ARG A 182 2.18 -11.73 -5.18
C ARG A 182 1.70 -11.89 -3.74
N LEU A 183 2.56 -11.55 -2.77
CA LEU A 183 2.20 -11.57 -1.36
C LEU A 183 1.05 -10.60 -1.05
N ILE A 184 1.11 -9.36 -1.54
CA ILE A 184 0.04 -8.36 -1.38
C ILE A 184 -1.30 -8.92 -1.90
N THR A 185 -1.29 -9.53 -3.09
CA THR A 185 -2.47 -10.16 -3.68
C THR A 185 -3.00 -11.31 -2.79
N ASN A 186 -2.11 -12.15 -2.26
CA ASN A 186 -2.50 -13.27 -1.38
C ASN A 186 -3.10 -12.77 -0.05
N ILE A 187 -2.55 -11.70 0.53
CA ILE A 187 -3.07 -11.08 1.76
C ILE A 187 -4.47 -10.52 1.51
N ALA A 188 -4.66 -9.83 0.38
CA ALA A 188 -5.97 -9.29 0.01
C ALA A 188 -7.01 -10.41 -0.22
N ALA A 189 -6.61 -11.52 -0.85
CA ALA A 189 -7.48 -12.69 -1.05
C ALA A 189 -7.95 -13.34 0.26
N GLN A 190 -7.22 -13.11 1.38
CA GLN A 190 -7.64 -13.52 2.73
C GLN A 190 -8.60 -12.51 3.40
N GLY A 191 -9.06 -11.49 2.66
CA GLY A 191 -10.03 -10.50 3.13
C GLY A 191 -9.43 -9.27 3.80
N VAL A 192 -8.10 -9.12 3.85
CA VAL A 192 -7.45 -7.91 4.37
C VAL A 192 -7.55 -6.80 3.33
N THR A 193 -8.07 -5.65 3.72
CA THR A 193 -8.09 -4.45 2.85
C THR A 193 -6.69 -3.85 2.78
N ILE A 194 -6.23 -3.49 1.58
CA ILE A 194 -4.88 -2.94 1.39
C ILE A 194 -4.94 -1.57 0.76
N LEU A 195 -4.23 -0.61 1.35
CA LEU A 195 -3.90 0.67 0.76
C LEU A 195 -2.39 0.70 0.49
N LEU A 196 -2.04 0.65 -0.78
CA LEU A 196 -0.67 0.63 -1.25
C LEU A 196 -0.27 2.02 -1.76
N VAL A 197 0.86 2.55 -1.31
CA VAL A 197 1.47 3.70 -1.99
C VAL A 197 2.85 3.32 -2.52
N GLY A 198 3.19 3.84 -3.71
CA GLY A 198 4.47 3.52 -4.32
C GLY A 198 4.75 4.28 -5.60
N GLU A 199 6.04 4.30 -5.97
CA GLU A 199 6.53 4.87 -7.23
C GLU A 199 6.48 3.87 -8.38
N ASN A 200 6.47 2.57 -8.05
CA ASN A 200 6.38 1.53 -9.08
C ASN A 200 4.95 1.40 -9.61
N VAL A 201 4.57 2.39 -10.42
CA VAL A 201 3.21 2.58 -10.93
C VAL A 201 2.70 1.36 -11.68
N ASN A 202 3.57 0.73 -12.49
CA ASN A 202 3.23 -0.45 -13.28
C ASN A 202 2.72 -1.58 -12.35
N TYR A 203 3.53 -1.99 -11.39
CA TYR A 203 3.15 -3.05 -10.46
C TYR A 203 1.99 -2.65 -9.55
N ALA A 204 1.98 -1.41 -9.04
CA ALA A 204 0.91 -0.94 -8.17
C ALA A 204 -0.46 -1.03 -8.85
N LEU A 205 -0.56 -0.59 -10.12
CA LEU A 205 -1.80 -0.68 -10.89
C LEU A 205 -2.18 -2.12 -11.26
N GLN A 206 -1.20 -3.00 -11.53
CA GLN A 206 -1.46 -4.40 -11.86
C GLN A 206 -2.08 -5.19 -10.70
N VAL A 207 -1.71 -4.90 -9.45
CA VAL A 207 -2.23 -5.64 -8.29
C VAL A 207 -3.44 -4.97 -7.64
N SER A 208 -3.74 -3.72 -8.01
CA SER A 208 -4.83 -2.95 -7.42
C SER A 208 -6.12 -3.07 -8.22
N HIS A 209 -7.24 -2.91 -7.53
CA HIS A 209 -8.57 -2.84 -8.15
C HIS A 209 -8.92 -1.42 -8.55
N TYR A 210 -8.48 -0.45 -7.74
CA TYR A 210 -8.74 0.98 -7.94
C TYR A 210 -7.47 1.78 -7.62
N GLY A 211 -7.28 2.91 -8.30
CA GLY A 211 -6.12 3.75 -8.11
C GLY A 211 -6.47 5.23 -8.04
N TYR A 212 -5.60 5.97 -7.35
CA TYR A 212 -5.60 7.42 -7.28
C TYR A 212 -4.23 7.93 -7.72
N VAL A 213 -4.21 8.95 -8.58
CA VAL A 213 -2.99 9.66 -8.98
C VAL A 213 -2.88 10.89 -8.11
N MET A 214 -1.77 11.01 -7.39
CA MET A 214 -1.50 12.14 -6.50
C MET A 214 -0.36 12.99 -7.03
N GLU A 215 -0.61 14.29 -7.16
CA GLU A 215 0.37 15.29 -7.59
C GLU A 215 0.31 16.50 -6.67
N THR A 216 1.44 16.91 -6.12
CA THR A 216 1.57 18.11 -5.27
C THR A 216 0.48 18.21 -4.19
N GLY A 217 0.23 17.11 -3.46
CA GLY A 217 -0.73 17.04 -2.36
C GLY A 217 -2.21 17.07 -2.77
N ARG A 218 -2.53 16.77 -4.04
CA ARG A 218 -3.90 16.69 -4.59
C ARG A 218 -4.09 15.39 -5.34
N ILE A 219 -5.31 14.89 -5.37
CA ILE A 219 -5.69 13.79 -6.26
C ILE A 219 -6.10 14.43 -7.59
N THR A 220 -5.41 14.07 -8.67
CA THR A 220 -5.62 14.63 -10.02
C THR A 220 -6.41 13.69 -10.91
N LEU A 221 -6.28 12.37 -10.71
CA LEU A 221 -7.01 11.33 -11.43
C LEU A 221 -7.37 10.20 -10.48
N GLU A 222 -8.48 9.53 -10.78
CA GLU A 222 -8.90 8.32 -10.09
C GLU A 222 -9.68 7.39 -11.01
N GLY A 223 -9.70 6.11 -10.68
CA GLY A 223 -10.48 5.15 -11.45
C GLY A 223 -10.06 3.70 -11.23
N PRO A 224 -10.77 2.75 -11.88
CA PRO A 224 -10.33 1.37 -11.96
C PRO A 224 -8.87 1.29 -12.45
N SER A 225 -8.05 0.45 -11.81
CA SER A 225 -6.62 0.38 -12.13
C SER A 225 -6.34 0.05 -13.59
N ALA A 226 -7.17 -0.79 -14.21
CA ALA A 226 -7.06 -1.10 -15.64
C ALA A 226 -7.29 0.14 -16.53
N THR A 227 -8.18 1.05 -16.14
CA THR A 227 -8.43 2.30 -16.85
C THR A 227 -7.24 3.26 -16.69
N LEU A 228 -6.73 3.39 -15.47
CA LEU A 228 -5.55 4.24 -15.21
C LEU A 228 -4.30 3.73 -15.92
N PHE A 229 -4.12 2.41 -15.99
CA PHE A 229 -2.99 1.80 -16.69
C PHE A 229 -2.94 2.18 -18.18
N ASN A 230 -4.10 2.37 -18.80
CA ASN A 230 -4.25 2.76 -20.21
C ASN A 230 -4.41 4.28 -20.41
N ASN A 231 -4.41 5.07 -19.34
CA ASN A 231 -4.54 6.53 -19.42
C ASN A 231 -3.27 7.17 -19.96
N ASP A 232 -3.39 8.03 -20.97
CA ASP A 232 -2.24 8.67 -21.64
C ASP A 232 -1.39 9.55 -20.71
N HIS A 233 -2.01 10.23 -19.76
CA HIS A 233 -1.28 11.03 -18.78
C HIS A 233 -0.44 10.13 -17.86
N VAL A 234 -1.04 9.06 -17.33
CA VAL A 234 -0.34 8.10 -16.48
C VAL A 234 0.80 7.41 -17.24
N ARG A 235 0.55 7.01 -18.48
CA ARG A 235 1.56 6.36 -19.33
C ARG A 235 2.76 7.26 -19.59
N ARG A 236 2.52 8.53 -19.96
CA ARG A 236 3.59 9.51 -20.23
C ARG A 236 4.33 9.92 -18.97
N ALA A 237 3.61 10.21 -17.88
CA ALA A 237 4.20 10.73 -16.65
C ALA A 237 4.96 9.67 -15.84
N TYR A 238 4.48 8.40 -15.86
CA TYR A 238 4.93 7.39 -14.91
C TYR A 238 5.38 6.05 -15.53
N LEU A 239 4.94 5.70 -16.76
CA LEU A 239 5.28 4.43 -17.38
C LEU A 239 6.35 4.56 -18.49
N GLY A 240 6.81 5.78 -18.78
CA GLY A 240 7.89 6.03 -19.74
C GLY A 240 7.55 5.72 -21.22
N VAL A 241 6.25 5.58 -21.54
CA VAL A 241 5.81 5.25 -22.91
C VAL A 241 5.54 6.55 -23.68
N THR A 242 6.37 6.84 -24.68
CA THR A 242 6.13 7.93 -25.65
C THR A 242 5.06 7.52 -26.68
N PRO A 243 4.27 8.47 -27.22
CA PRO A 243 3.18 8.19 -28.17
C PRO A 243 3.60 7.47 -29.46
N GLU A 244 4.88 7.45 -29.80
CA GLU A 244 5.40 6.88 -31.03
C GLU A 244 5.52 5.34 -31.06
N GLN A 245 5.30 4.64 -29.95
CA GLN A 245 5.41 3.18 -29.88
C GLN A 245 4.08 2.42 -29.99
N SER A 246 2.98 3.07 -30.33
CA SER A 246 1.65 2.46 -30.35
C SER A 246 1.03 2.26 -31.74
N LEU A 247 1.82 2.18 -32.82
CA LEU A 247 1.32 1.66 -34.10
C LEU A 247 2.43 0.91 -34.84
N PRO A 248 2.34 -0.40 -35.05
CA PRO A 248 2.95 -1.02 -36.21
C PRO A 248 2.00 -0.79 -37.40
N GLU A 249 2.16 0.31 -38.11
CA GLU A 249 1.68 0.42 -39.47
C GLU A 249 2.56 -0.45 -40.35
N HIS A 250 2.14 -1.67 -40.63
CA HIS A 250 2.38 -2.36 -41.89
C HIS A 250 1.44 -3.55 -42.00
N LEU A 251 0.24 -3.28 -42.46
CA LEU A 251 -0.48 -4.26 -43.26
C LEU A 251 0.17 -4.24 -44.67
N PRO A 252 0.65 -5.37 -45.18
CA PRO A 252 1.08 -5.43 -46.54
C PRO A 252 -0.14 -5.25 -47.48
N SER A 253 -0.08 -4.23 -48.32
CA SER A 253 -1.03 -4.03 -49.40
C SER A 253 -1.03 -5.27 -50.31
N ASN A 254 -2.20 -5.85 -50.53
CA ASN A 254 -2.44 -6.89 -51.53
C ASN A 254 -1.91 -6.45 -52.93
N PRO A 255 -1.22 -7.34 -53.66
CA PRO A 255 -0.92 -7.08 -55.07
C PRO A 255 -2.21 -7.13 -55.92
N PRO A 256 -2.30 -6.34 -56.99
CA PRO A 256 -3.49 -6.30 -57.84
C PRO A 256 -3.66 -7.62 -58.58
N ALA A 257 -4.91 -8.12 -58.61
CA ALA A 257 -5.30 -9.16 -59.50
C ALA A 257 -5.28 -8.65 -60.93
N GLY A 258 -4.70 -9.44 -61.85
CA GLY A 258 -4.96 -9.26 -63.24
C GLY A 258 -3.73 -9.49 -64.15
N ALA A 259 -3.60 -10.63 -64.78
CA ALA A 259 -3.54 -10.92 -66.21
C ALA A 259 -3.22 -12.41 -66.38
#